data_2f9940fa3f557240328f8038bb098242
#
_entry.id   2f9940fa3f557240328f8038bb098242
#
_cell.length_a   1.000
_cell.length_b   1.000
_cell.length_c   1.000
_cell.angle_alpha   90.00
_cell.angle_beta   90.00
_cell.angle_gamma   90.00
#
_symmetry.space_group_name_H-M   'P 1'
#
loop_
_entity.id
_entity.type
_entity.pdbx_description
1 polymer ?
#
loop_
_entity_poly.entity_id
_entity_poly.type
_entity_poly.pdbx_seq_one_letter_code
_entity_poly.pdbx_strand_id
1 'polypeptide(L)'
;MKGQDIQIKSNAKGKDNDMPKKPKVAIVMGSDSDFPVMEGCLNILKEFDVETSVAICSAHRTPDRAAEIARNAESEGCDLIIGAAGKAAHLPGVLAAYTVLPVIGIPIKSSTLDGLDSLLSIVQMPQGVPVATVAINGSGNAALLAIQILGGTYPDLREKMREYKKKMAEAVEAKNQQLQARLRGAEQ
;
A
#
# COMPACT_ATOMS: atom_id res chain seq x y z
N MET A 1 -48.75 -7.82 42.15
CA MET A 1 -47.84 -7.86 40.98
C MET A 1 -46.64 -7.02 41.34
N LYS A 2 -45.51 -7.68 41.61
CA LYS A 2 -44.26 -6.98 42.03
C LYS A 2 -43.39 -6.76 40.76
N GLY A 3 -43.07 -5.50 40.48
CA GLY A 3 -42.14 -5.14 39.42
C GLY A 3 -40.72 -5.57 39.78
N GLN A 4 -40.03 -6.24 38.86
CA GLN A 4 -38.61 -6.53 38.96
C GLN A 4 -37.82 -5.44 38.24
N ASP A 5 -37.09 -4.66 39.01
CA ASP A 5 -36.11 -3.69 38.48
C ASP A 5 -34.92 -4.45 37.89
N ILE A 6 -34.74 -4.32 36.57
CA ILE A 6 -33.56 -4.83 35.87
C ILE A 6 -32.43 -3.80 36.04
N GLN A 7 -31.51 -4.10 36.93
CA GLN A 7 -30.25 -3.33 37.04
C GLN A 7 -29.34 -3.64 35.85
N ILE A 8 -29.18 -2.68 34.96
CA ILE A 8 -28.18 -2.71 33.89
C ILE A 8 -26.81 -2.38 34.52
N LYS A 9 -25.98 -3.39 34.72
CA LYS A 9 -24.59 -3.19 35.11
C LYS A 9 -23.82 -2.59 33.94
N SER A 10 -23.43 -1.33 34.03
CA SER A 10 -22.49 -0.70 33.12
C SER A 10 -21.12 -1.33 33.31
N ASN A 11 -20.69 -2.17 32.37
CA ASN A 11 -19.30 -2.61 32.26
C ASN A 11 -18.44 -1.40 31.81
N ALA A 12 -17.79 -0.74 32.74
CA ALA A 12 -16.68 0.15 32.47
C ALA A 12 -15.53 -0.68 31.91
N LYS A 13 -15.42 -0.78 30.58
CA LYS A 13 -14.18 -1.25 29.94
C LYS A 13 -13.07 -0.24 30.20
N GLY A 14 -11.92 -0.78 30.59
CA GLY A 14 -10.73 -0.06 31.01
C GLY A 14 -10.29 0.96 29.94
N LYS A 15 -9.63 2.01 30.46
CA LYS A 15 -8.90 3.00 29.67
C LYS A 15 -7.72 2.29 29.00
N ASP A 16 -7.94 1.77 27.81
CA ASP A 16 -6.83 1.42 26.91
C ASP A 16 -6.14 2.73 26.48
N ASN A 17 -4.83 2.71 26.51
CA ASN A 17 -3.92 3.79 26.14
C ASN A 17 -4.41 4.54 24.90
N ASP A 18 -4.82 5.79 25.09
CA ASP A 18 -5.40 6.68 24.08
C ASP A 18 -4.31 7.32 23.21
N MET A 19 -3.35 6.51 22.73
CA MET A 19 -2.47 6.94 21.64
C MET A 19 -3.20 6.69 20.31
N PRO A 20 -3.32 7.70 19.45
CA PRO A 20 -3.98 7.52 18.17
C PRO A 20 -3.30 6.37 17.39
N LYS A 21 -4.09 5.41 16.91
CA LYS A 21 -3.61 4.30 16.11
C LYS A 21 -2.83 4.86 14.92
N LYS A 22 -1.57 4.43 14.75
CA LYS A 22 -0.78 4.76 13.56
C LYS A 22 -1.27 3.96 12.35
N PRO A 23 -1.26 4.57 11.15
CA PRO A 23 -1.55 3.84 9.92
C PRO A 23 -0.52 2.74 9.70
N LYS A 24 -0.97 1.54 9.33
CA LYS A 24 -0.10 0.37 9.11
C LYS A 24 -0.43 -0.33 7.81
N VAL A 25 0.59 -0.69 7.04
CA VAL A 25 0.49 -1.38 5.75
C VAL A 25 1.24 -2.70 5.79
N ALA A 26 0.57 -3.80 5.40
CA ALA A 26 1.24 -5.06 5.16
C ALA A 26 1.83 -5.08 3.75
N ILE A 27 3.11 -5.45 3.61
CA ILE A 27 3.82 -5.58 2.34
C ILE A 27 4.18 -7.04 2.15
N VAL A 28 3.69 -7.65 1.07
CA VAL A 28 3.90 -9.07 0.77
C VAL A 28 4.54 -9.21 -0.60
N MET A 29 5.70 -9.84 -0.67
CA MET A 29 6.46 -10.07 -1.91
C MET A 29 6.47 -11.55 -2.28
N GLY A 30 6.34 -11.86 -3.57
CA GLY A 30 6.38 -13.24 -4.07
C GLY A 30 7.74 -13.91 -3.99
N SER A 31 8.81 -13.10 -3.94
CA SER A 31 10.21 -13.53 -3.87
C SER A 31 11.07 -12.45 -3.21
N ASP A 32 12.23 -12.86 -2.68
CA ASP A 32 13.28 -11.96 -2.23
C ASP A 32 13.87 -11.11 -3.36
N SER A 33 13.86 -11.63 -4.59
CA SER A 33 14.26 -10.89 -5.80
C SER A 33 13.43 -9.64 -6.08
N ASP A 34 12.25 -9.51 -5.47
CA ASP A 34 11.37 -8.37 -5.65
C ASP A 34 11.75 -7.20 -4.71
N PHE A 35 12.54 -7.48 -3.68
CA PHE A 35 12.91 -6.52 -2.63
C PHE A 35 13.55 -5.23 -3.15
N PRO A 36 14.51 -5.25 -4.11
CA PRO A 36 15.11 -4.01 -4.62
C PRO A 36 14.08 -3.04 -5.23
N VAL A 37 13.01 -3.56 -5.85
CA VAL A 37 11.92 -2.72 -6.34
C VAL A 37 11.11 -2.17 -5.18
N MET A 38 10.92 -2.94 -4.12
CA MET A 38 10.08 -2.57 -2.98
C MET A 38 10.73 -1.56 -2.04
N GLU A 39 12.06 -1.37 -2.08
CA GLU A 39 12.75 -0.35 -1.28
C GLU A 39 12.17 1.05 -1.49
N GLY A 40 11.80 1.41 -2.73
CA GLY A 40 11.16 2.68 -3.03
C GLY A 40 9.81 2.86 -2.32
N CYS A 41 9.03 1.79 -2.23
CA CYS A 41 7.77 1.76 -1.49
C CYS A 41 8.00 1.98 0.02
N LEU A 42 8.91 1.21 0.60
CA LEU A 42 9.25 1.27 2.03
C LEU A 42 9.75 2.66 2.44
N ASN A 43 10.62 3.27 1.62
CA ASN A 43 11.16 4.60 1.90
C ASN A 43 10.07 5.66 1.92
N ILE A 44 9.13 5.64 0.97
CA ILE A 44 8.02 6.59 0.92
C ILE A 44 7.08 6.38 2.13
N LEU A 45 6.69 5.14 2.44
CA LEU A 45 5.83 4.87 3.60
C LEU A 45 6.48 5.35 4.90
N LYS A 46 7.79 5.15 5.06
CA LYS A 46 8.57 5.65 6.19
C LYS A 46 8.60 7.19 6.24
N GLU A 47 8.78 7.88 5.11
CA GLU A 47 8.73 9.35 5.04
C GLU A 47 7.38 9.90 5.52
N PHE A 48 6.29 9.18 5.25
CA PHE A 48 4.95 9.56 5.67
C PHE A 48 4.58 9.08 7.09
N ASP A 49 5.52 8.44 7.82
CA ASP A 49 5.27 7.87 9.16
C ASP A 49 4.18 6.78 9.17
N VAL A 50 4.15 5.94 8.14
CA VAL A 50 3.29 4.77 8.03
C VAL A 50 4.05 3.54 8.49
N GLU A 51 3.52 2.80 9.45
CA GLU A 51 4.09 1.53 9.90
C GLU A 51 3.97 0.46 8.81
N THR A 52 4.96 -0.42 8.74
CA THR A 52 4.97 -1.52 7.77
C THR A 52 5.28 -2.86 8.41
N SER A 53 4.57 -3.90 8.01
CA SER A 53 4.98 -5.30 8.20
C SER A 53 5.36 -5.87 6.83
N VAL A 54 6.51 -6.58 6.76
CA VAL A 54 7.06 -7.04 5.48
C VAL A 54 7.22 -8.55 5.52
N ALA A 55 6.72 -9.24 4.50
CA ALA A 55 6.84 -10.68 4.37
C ALA A 55 7.15 -11.12 2.93
N ILE A 56 7.93 -12.20 2.81
CA ILE A 56 8.06 -12.97 1.57
C ILE A 56 7.08 -14.12 1.62
N CYS A 57 6.19 -14.22 0.63
CA CYS A 57 5.19 -15.26 0.55
C CYS A 57 4.80 -15.54 -0.91
N SER A 58 4.97 -16.77 -1.36
CA SER A 58 4.58 -17.17 -2.71
C SER A 58 3.17 -17.75 -2.74
N ALA A 59 2.27 -17.15 -3.52
CA ALA A 59 0.92 -17.68 -3.71
C ALA A 59 0.89 -19.14 -4.22
N HIS A 60 1.91 -19.56 -4.98
CA HIS A 60 1.98 -20.89 -5.56
C HIS A 60 2.71 -21.91 -4.68
N ARG A 61 3.75 -21.47 -3.94
CA ARG A 61 4.60 -22.36 -3.14
C ARG A 61 4.19 -22.43 -1.66
N THR A 62 3.55 -21.36 -1.17
CA THR A 62 3.09 -21.24 0.21
C THR A 62 1.67 -20.63 0.27
N PRO A 63 0.67 -21.26 -0.39
CA PRO A 63 -0.69 -20.71 -0.53
C PRO A 63 -1.38 -20.51 0.83
N ASP A 64 -1.23 -21.45 1.76
CA ASP A 64 -1.83 -21.35 3.09
C ASP A 64 -1.30 -20.14 3.86
N ARG A 65 0.02 -19.87 3.76
CA ARG A 65 0.63 -18.68 4.37
C ARG A 65 0.12 -17.39 3.75
N ALA A 66 -0.13 -17.36 2.43
CA ALA A 66 -0.71 -16.19 1.79
C ALA A 66 -2.12 -15.90 2.31
N ALA A 67 -2.93 -16.96 2.44
CA ALA A 67 -4.26 -16.87 3.02
C ALA A 67 -4.24 -16.43 4.50
N GLU A 68 -3.32 -16.96 5.29
CA GLU A 68 -3.13 -16.61 6.70
C GLU A 68 -2.75 -15.13 6.88
N ILE A 69 -1.75 -14.65 6.14
CA ILE A 69 -1.33 -13.23 6.16
C ILE A 69 -2.52 -12.33 5.83
N ALA A 70 -3.27 -12.64 4.77
CA ALA A 70 -4.38 -11.81 4.34
C ALA A 70 -5.54 -11.78 5.36
N ARG A 71 -5.89 -12.94 5.97
CA ARG A 71 -6.94 -13.04 6.99
C ARG A 71 -6.59 -12.32 8.29
N ASN A 72 -5.31 -12.36 8.68
CA ASN A 72 -4.87 -11.84 9.96
C ASN A 72 -4.50 -10.35 9.88
N ALA A 73 -4.27 -9.79 8.68
CA ALA A 73 -3.78 -8.42 8.49
C ALA A 73 -4.61 -7.39 9.28
N GLU A 74 -5.96 -7.49 9.24
CA GLU A 74 -6.83 -6.56 9.95
C GLU A 74 -6.65 -6.68 11.48
N SER A 75 -6.65 -7.90 12.02
CA SER A 75 -6.48 -8.14 13.47
C SER A 75 -5.08 -7.78 13.95
N GLU A 76 -4.07 -7.80 13.07
CA GLU A 76 -2.71 -7.33 13.33
C GLU A 76 -2.56 -5.80 13.20
N GLY A 77 -3.67 -5.11 12.98
CA GLY A 77 -3.74 -3.66 12.93
C GLY A 77 -3.39 -3.03 11.59
N CYS A 78 -3.25 -3.82 10.52
CA CYS A 78 -3.06 -3.27 9.19
C CYS A 78 -4.35 -2.63 8.66
N ASP A 79 -4.20 -1.58 7.87
CA ASP A 79 -5.30 -0.84 7.24
C ASP A 79 -5.36 -1.13 5.72
N LEU A 80 -4.28 -1.71 5.15
CA LEU A 80 -4.13 -1.96 3.73
C LEU A 80 -3.03 -3.02 3.49
N ILE A 81 -3.13 -3.75 2.37
CA ILE A 81 -2.10 -4.69 1.92
C ILE A 81 -1.52 -4.24 0.58
N ILE A 82 -0.20 -4.28 0.43
CA ILE A 82 0.50 -4.13 -0.85
C ILE A 82 1.10 -5.49 -1.21
N GLY A 83 0.68 -6.05 -2.34
CA GLY A 83 1.20 -7.30 -2.87
C GLY A 83 2.08 -7.05 -4.11
N ALA A 84 3.30 -7.61 -4.14
CA ALA A 84 4.22 -7.52 -5.27
C ALA A 84 4.53 -8.90 -5.83
N ALA A 85 4.43 -9.07 -7.14
CA ALA A 85 4.73 -10.34 -7.80
C ALA A 85 5.10 -10.16 -9.28
N GLY A 86 5.97 -11.03 -9.76
CA GLY A 86 6.35 -11.12 -11.18
C GLY A 86 5.82 -12.38 -11.87
N LYS A 87 5.98 -12.46 -13.19
CA LYS A 87 5.52 -13.58 -14.03
C LYS A 87 4.01 -13.82 -13.88
N ALA A 88 3.60 -15.05 -13.55
CA ALA A 88 2.22 -15.39 -13.17
C ALA A 88 1.91 -14.77 -11.79
N ALA A 89 1.69 -13.47 -11.74
CA ALA A 89 1.66 -12.63 -10.55
C ALA A 89 0.33 -12.74 -9.80
N HIS A 90 -0.04 -13.94 -9.34
CA HIS A 90 -1.32 -14.22 -8.70
C HIS A 90 -1.40 -13.73 -7.24
N LEU A 91 -0.27 -13.41 -6.60
CA LEU A 91 -0.23 -13.10 -5.18
C LEU A 91 -1.19 -11.96 -4.76
N PRO A 92 -1.24 -10.80 -5.43
CA PRO A 92 -2.15 -9.73 -5.03
C PRO A 92 -3.63 -10.14 -5.10
N GLY A 93 -4.02 -10.89 -6.12
CA GLY A 93 -5.37 -11.44 -6.26
C GLY A 93 -5.71 -12.46 -5.18
N VAL A 94 -4.76 -13.34 -4.83
CA VAL A 94 -4.92 -14.29 -3.72
C VAL A 94 -5.09 -13.55 -2.39
N LEU A 95 -4.27 -12.55 -2.11
CA LEU A 95 -4.42 -11.74 -0.89
C LEU A 95 -5.80 -11.06 -0.85
N ALA A 96 -6.23 -10.44 -1.96
CA ALA A 96 -7.53 -9.76 -2.04
C ALA A 96 -8.73 -10.70 -1.84
N ALA A 97 -8.60 -11.98 -2.20
CA ALA A 97 -9.65 -12.98 -1.99
C ALA A 97 -9.86 -13.36 -0.52
N TYR A 98 -8.87 -13.10 0.37
CA TYR A 98 -8.92 -13.52 1.78
C TYR A 98 -9.01 -12.36 2.78
N THR A 99 -9.11 -11.11 2.31
CA THR A 99 -9.22 -9.94 3.18
C THR A 99 -10.36 -9.01 2.74
N VAL A 100 -10.83 -8.19 3.67
CA VAL A 100 -11.72 -7.05 3.38
C VAL A 100 -10.94 -5.73 3.26
N LEU A 101 -9.64 -5.74 3.58
CA LEU A 101 -8.77 -4.58 3.45
C LEU A 101 -8.52 -4.25 1.98
N PRO A 102 -8.32 -2.97 1.61
CA PRO A 102 -7.86 -2.61 0.28
C PRO A 102 -6.55 -3.32 -0.07
N VAL A 103 -6.44 -3.82 -1.30
CA VAL A 103 -5.21 -4.45 -1.81
C VAL A 103 -4.68 -3.66 -3.01
N ILE A 104 -3.40 -3.29 -2.95
CA ILE A 104 -2.66 -2.70 -4.07
C ILE A 104 -1.71 -3.74 -4.64
N GLY A 105 -1.75 -3.94 -5.95
CA GLY A 105 -0.89 -4.87 -6.67
C GLY A 105 0.24 -4.15 -7.41
N ILE A 106 1.47 -4.62 -7.21
CA ILE A 106 2.65 -4.13 -7.93
C ILE A 106 3.12 -5.24 -8.89
N PRO A 107 2.94 -5.05 -10.21
CA PRO A 107 3.54 -5.93 -11.19
C PRO A 107 5.06 -5.78 -11.15
N ILE A 108 5.79 -6.89 -10.96
CA ILE A 108 7.25 -6.87 -11.00
C ILE A 108 7.70 -7.27 -12.40
N LYS A 109 8.63 -6.48 -12.98
CA LYS A 109 9.24 -6.77 -14.27
C LYS A 109 9.89 -8.15 -14.23
N SER A 110 9.56 -8.99 -15.20
CA SER A 110 10.16 -10.30 -15.39
C SER A 110 11.02 -10.32 -16.66
N SER A 111 11.80 -11.38 -16.83
CA SER A 111 12.57 -11.62 -18.07
C SER A 111 11.68 -11.97 -19.27
N THR A 112 10.41 -12.29 -19.02
CA THR A 112 9.40 -12.63 -20.03
C THR A 112 8.47 -11.45 -20.22
N LEU A 113 8.24 -10.99 -21.44
CA LEU A 113 7.34 -9.89 -21.79
C LEU A 113 7.55 -8.58 -21.01
N ASP A 114 8.74 -8.37 -20.44
CA ASP A 114 9.11 -7.14 -19.70
C ASP A 114 8.14 -6.75 -18.58
N GLY A 115 7.40 -7.72 -18.03
CA GLY A 115 6.43 -7.52 -16.95
C GLY A 115 4.98 -7.33 -17.42
N LEU A 116 4.71 -7.37 -18.72
CA LEU A 116 3.33 -7.34 -19.23
C LEU A 116 2.53 -8.55 -18.75
N ASP A 117 3.17 -9.71 -18.63
CA ASP A 117 2.63 -10.94 -18.06
C ASP A 117 2.17 -10.71 -16.59
N SER A 118 3.00 -10.07 -15.77
CA SER A 118 2.66 -9.77 -14.37
C SER A 118 1.57 -8.69 -14.26
N LEU A 119 1.63 -7.66 -15.10
CA LEU A 119 0.61 -6.62 -15.14
C LEU A 119 -0.78 -7.22 -15.48
N LEU A 120 -0.87 -8.02 -16.55
CA LEU A 120 -2.12 -8.62 -16.96
C LEU A 120 -2.65 -9.63 -15.93
N SER A 121 -1.76 -10.34 -15.23
CA SER A 121 -2.14 -11.27 -14.17
C SER A 121 -2.74 -10.56 -12.94
N ILE A 122 -2.34 -9.31 -12.68
CA ILE A 122 -2.79 -8.55 -11.51
C ILE A 122 -4.03 -7.70 -11.84
N VAL A 123 -4.08 -7.07 -13.03
CA VAL A 123 -5.13 -6.09 -13.35
C VAL A 123 -6.46 -6.76 -13.77
N GLN A 124 -6.42 -7.98 -14.30
CA GLN A 124 -7.59 -8.69 -14.83
C GLN A 124 -8.31 -9.50 -13.74
N MET A 125 -8.74 -8.81 -12.66
CA MET A 125 -9.44 -9.45 -11.55
C MET A 125 -10.93 -9.66 -11.84
N PRO A 126 -11.52 -10.78 -11.37
CA PRO A 126 -12.96 -11.01 -11.47
C PRO A 126 -13.75 -10.05 -10.58
N GLN A 127 -15.01 -9.85 -10.93
CA GLN A 127 -15.93 -9.07 -10.09
C GLN A 127 -15.99 -9.65 -8.67
N GLY A 128 -15.89 -8.78 -7.66
CA GLY A 128 -15.93 -9.15 -6.24
C GLY A 128 -14.55 -9.28 -5.58
N VAL A 129 -13.46 -9.31 -6.36
CA VAL A 129 -12.08 -9.39 -5.83
C VAL A 129 -11.22 -8.26 -6.42
N PRO A 130 -11.43 -7.00 -6.01
CA PRO A 130 -10.71 -5.87 -6.60
C PRO A 130 -9.25 -5.80 -6.13
N VAL A 131 -8.35 -5.45 -7.06
CA VAL A 131 -6.94 -5.10 -6.78
C VAL A 131 -6.61 -3.79 -7.48
N ALA A 132 -6.22 -2.76 -6.72
CA ALA A 132 -5.75 -1.50 -7.28
C ALA A 132 -4.34 -1.68 -7.85
N THR A 133 -4.22 -1.73 -9.17
CA THR A 133 -2.95 -2.08 -9.84
C THR A 133 -2.19 -0.81 -10.25
N VAL A 134 -0.90 -0.74 -9.92
CA VAL A 134 0.01 0.33 -10.34
C VAL A 134 0.85 -0.10 -11.56
N ALA A 135 1.67 0.81 -12.07
CA ALA A 135 2.58 0.51 -13.18
C ALA A 135 3.59 -0.60 -12.83
N ILE A 136 4.17 -1.25 -13.85
CA ILE A 136 5.25 -2.22 -13.69
C ILE A 136 6.42 -1.58 -12.91
N ASN A 137 6.88 -2.24 -11.87
CA ASN A 137 7.86 -1.73 -10.89
C ASN A 137 7.47 -0.41 -10.21
N GLY A 138 6.19 -0.03 -10.24
CA GLY A 138 5.68 1.23 -9.72
C GLY A 138 5.55 1.29 -8.19
N SER A 139 6.54 0.80 -7.45
CA SER A 139 6.50 0.64 -6.00
C SER A 139 6.30 1.97 -5.25
N GLY A 140 6.93 3.06 -5.72
CA GLY A 140 6.71 4.40 -5.17
C GLY A 140 5.25 4.87 -5.33
N ASN A 141 4.65 4.66 -6.49
CA ASN A 141 3.24 5.00 -6.71
C ASN A 141 2.29 4.11 -5.91
N ALA A 142 2.66 2.86 -5.63
CA ALA A 142 1.88 2.01 -4.73
C ALA A 142 1.85 2.57 -3.30
N ALA A 143 3.00 3.04 -2.79
CA ALA A 143 3.06 3.73 -1.49
C ALA A 143 2.22 5.00 -1.47
N LEU A 144 2.34 5.85 -2.49
CA LEU A 144 1.56 7.09 -2.59
C LEU A 144 0.05 6.82 -2.70
N LEU A 145 -0.36 5.79 -3.44
CA LEU A 145 -1.75 5.36 -3.51
C LEU A 145 -2.25 4.85 -2.14
N ALA A 146 -1.45 4.04 -1.45
CA ALA A 146 -1.76 3.61 -0.08
C ALA A 146 -1.97 4.81 0.85
N ILE A 147 -1.07 5.80 0.83
CA ILE A 147 -1.17 7.02 1.61
C ILE A 147 -2.46 7.81 1.27
N GLN A 148 -2.85 7.87 -0.01
CA GLN A 148 -4.09 8.52 -0.42
C GLN A 148 -5.33 7.80 0.11
N ILE A 149 -5.35 6.47 0.07
CA ILE A 149 -6.44 5.65 0.64
C ILE A 149 -6.52 5.87 2.16
N LEU A 150 -5.39 5.73 2.85
CA LEU A 150 -5.27 5.93 4.30
C LEU A 150 -5.63 7.35 4.73
N GLY A 151 -5.39 8.34 3.87
CA GLY A 151 -5.78 9.74 4.10
C GLY A 151 -7.30 9.94 4.26
N GLY A 152 -8.13 8.95 3.90
CA GLY A 152 -9.56 8.93 4.23
C GLY A 152 -9.83 8.82 5.73
N THR A 153 -9.00 8.03 6.44
CA THR A 153 -9.12 7.78 7.89
C THR A 153 -8.13 8.62 8.70
N TYR A 154 -6.96 8.90 8.16
CA TYR A 154 -5.86 9.64 8.82
C TYR A 154 -5.64 11.00 8.14
N PRO A 155 -6.29 12.10 8.61
CA PRO A 155 -6.25 13.42 7.97
C PRO A 155 -4.83 13.96 7.78
N ASP A 156 -3.91 13.69 8.69
CA ASP A 156 -2.52 14.16 8.63
C ASP A 156 -1.79 13.63 7.38
N LEU A 157 -2.10 12.41 6.94
CA LEU A 157 -1.55 11.87 5.69
C LEU A 157 -2.01 12.66 4.47
N ARG A 158 -3.22 13.22 4.52
CA ARG A 158 -3.76 14.06 3.43
C ARG A 158 -3.00 15.39 3.34
N GLU A 159 -2.66 15.99 4.49
CA GLU A 159 -1.85 17.22 4.50
C GLU A 159 -0.42 16.95 4.03
N LYS A 160 0.22 15.89 4.53
CA LYS A 160 1.54 15.46 4.04
C LYS A 160 1.53 15.21 2.54
N MET A 161 0.47 14.63 1.98
CA MET A 161 0.33 14.40 0.55
C MET A 161 0.19 15.71 -0.25
N ARG A 162 -0.52 16.72 0.26
CA ARG A 162 -0.57 18.04 -0.38
C ARG A 162 0.81 18.68 -0.44
N GLU A 163 1.54 18.64 0.65
CA GLU A 163 2.91 19.18 0.71
C GLU A 163 3.87 18.43 -0.22
N TYR A 164 3.76 17.11 -0.28
CA TYR A 164 4.53 16.27 -1.21
C TYR A 164 4.28 16.68 -2.66
N LYS A 165 3.02 16.84 -3.07
CA LYS A 165 2.66 17.29 -4.43
C LYS A 165 3.17 18.69 -4.73
N LYS A 166 3.12 19.61 -3.76
CA LYS A 166 3.66 20.96 -3.89
C LYS A 166 5.17 20.92 -4.15
N LYS A 167 5.93 20.17 -3.36
CA LYS A 167 7.39 20.00 -3.56
C LYS A 167 7.72 19.40 -4.94
N MET A 168 6.92 18.44 -5.43
CA MET A 168 7.10 17.91 -6.78
C MET A 168 6.91 18.98 -7.86
N ALA A 169 5.89 19.81 -7.74
CA ALA A 169 5.64 20.91 -8.68
C ALA A 169 6.78 21.94 -8.67
N GLU A 170 7.21 22.34 -7.48
CA GLU A 170 8.35 23.27 -7.28
C GLU A 170 9.65 22.71 -7.89
N ALA A 171 9.90 21.41 -7.75
CA ALA A 171 11.07 20.75 -8.33
C ALA A 171 11.06 20.77 -9.87
N VAL A 172 9.89 20.60 -10.49
CA VAL A 172 9.74 20.70 -11.95
C VAL A 172 9.95 22.14 -12.43
N GLU A 173 9.38 23.12 -11.73
CA GLU A 173 9.54 24.52 -12.07
C GLU A 173 11.00 24.98 -11.96
N ALA A 174 11.72 24.56 -10.91
CA ALA A 174 13.13 24.85 -10.77
C ALA A 174 13.96 24.28 -11.94
N LYS A 175 13.67 23.04 -12.39
CA LYS A 175 14.32 22.45 -13.56
C LYS A 175 14.02 23.24 -14.84
N ASN A 176 12.77 23.70 -15.03
CA ASN A 176 12.39 24.53 -16.16
C ASN A 176 13.16 25.86 -16.17
N GLN A 177 13.25 26.53 -15.02
CA GLN A 177 14.01 27.78 -14.89
C GLN A 177 15.50 27.60 -15.24
N GLN A 178 16.11 26.50 -14.78
CA GLN A 178 17.49 26.14 -15.12
C GLN A 178 17.67 25.94 -16.64
N LEU A 179 16.73 25.21 -17.27
CA LEU A 179 16.75 24.98 -18.72
C LEU A 179 16.64 26.31 -19.48
N GLN A 180 15.68 27.17 -19.11
CA GLN A 180 15.50 28.50 -19.75
C GLN A 180 16.72 29.41 -19.60
N ALA A 181 17.38 29.35 -18.43
CA ALA A 181 18.63 30.13 -18.23
C ALA A 181 19.76 29.62 -19.14
N ARG A 182 19.89 28.29 -19.31
CA ARG A 182 20.90 27.72 -20.23
C ARG A 182 20.65 28.08 -21.69
N LEU A 183 19.39 28.06 -22.14
CA LEU A 183 19.04 28.41 -23.52
C LEU A 183 19.38 29.88 -23.82
N ARG A 184 19.04 30.79 -22.91
CA ARG A 184 19.39 32.24 -23.06
C ARG A 184 20.87 32.51 -23.01
N GLY A 185 21.68 31.73 -22.26
CA GLY A 185 23.14 31.86 -22.22
C GLY A 185 23.85 31.23 -23.43
N ALA A 186 23.18 30.36 -24.19
CA ALA A 186 23.71 29.78 -25.42
C ALA A 186 23.47 30.62 -26.69
N GLU A 187 22.65 31.68 -26.58
CA GLU A 187 22.37 32.64 -27.69
C GLU A 187 23.31 33.87 -27.67
N GLN A 188 24.27 33.93 -26.73
CA GLN A 188 25.33 34.95 -26.63
C GLN A 188 26.69 34.36 -27.04
#